data_adf6808cd67937b1a8ff137d5cbd7703
#
_entry.id   adf6808cd67937b1a8ff137d5cbd7703
#
_cell.length_a   1.000
_cell.length_b   1.000
_cell.length_c   1.000
_cell.angle_alpha   90.00
_cell.angle_beta   90.00
_cell.angle_gamma   90.00
#
_symmetry.space_group_name_H-M   'P 1'
#
loop_
_entity.id
_entity.type
_entity.pdbx_description
1 polymer ?
#
loop_
_entity_poly.entity_id
_entity_poly.type
_entity_poly.pdbx_seq_one_letter_code
_entity_poly.pdbx_strand_id
1 'polypeptide(L)'
;MPQRKPEVTRRTAAGIPYELTHKKVKRLNLHIRRDGTVAVSIPWSYTVGFADAFVTEQAQWIREAVSRQLRRNAQNDQPLPSQTEALACFTAMSDKVYPAFAGVLGGQKPTIRVRDMTSRWGVCYMKRRQITFALARPIFAIPRL
;
A
#
# COMPACT_ATOMS: atom_id res chain seq x y z
N MET A 1 -24.48 26.43 11.95
CA MET A 1 -24.56 26.36 10.47
C MET A 1 -24.70 24.90 10.10
N PRO A 2 -25.75 24.49 9.43
CA PRO A 2 -25.84 23.10 8.98
C PRO A 2 -24.71 22.86 7.97
N GLN A 3 -23.87 21.89 8.26
CA GLN A 3 -22.83 21.47 7.32
C GLN A 3 -23.52 20.80 6.12
N ARG A 4 -23.33 21.37 4.93
CA ARG A 4 -23.80 20.75 3.69
C ARG A 4 -23.21 19.35 3.61
N LYS A 5 -24.08 18.33 3.48
CA LYS A 5 -23.64 16.95 3.31
C LYS A 5 -22.85 16.82 2.00
N PRO A 6 -21.79 16.02 1.98
CA PRO A 6 -21.06 15.72 0.76
C PRO A 6 -22.01 15.15 -0.29
N GLU A 7 -22.00 15.71 -1.48
CA GLU A 7 -22.76 15.23 -2.62
C GLU A 7 -21.83 14.43 -3.53
N VAL A 8 -22.17 13.18 -3.77
CA VAL A 8 -21.37 12.25 -4.59
C VAL A 8 -22.10 12.02 -5.90
N THR A 9 -21.41 12.25 -7.00
CA THR A 9 -21.93 12.05 -8.36
C THR A 9 -20.96 11.18 -9.16
N ARG A 10 -21.46 10.24 -9.94
CA ARG A 10 -20.66 9.45 -10.87
C ARG A 10 -20.57 10.15 -12.21
N ARG A 11 -19.36 10.27 -12.74
CA ARG A 11 -19.09 10.94 -14.01
C ARG A 11 -18.08 10.17 -14.85
N THR A 12 -18.00 10.54 -16.12
CA THR A 12 -16.98 10.03 -17.04
C THR A 12 -16.36 11.19 -17.82
N ALA A 13 -15.05 11.27 -17.85
CA ALA A 13 -14.31 12.22 -18.65
C ALA A 13 -13.12 11.53 -19.34
N ALA A 14 -12.90 11.79 -20.62
CA ALA A 14 -11.89 11.15 -21.45
C ALA A 14 -11.93 9.61 -21.39
N GLY A 15 -13.12 9.02 -21.25
CA GLY A 15 -13.30 7.57 -21.11
C GLY A 15 -12.96 7.02 -19.71
N ILE A 16 -12.66 7.87 -18.75
CA ILE A 16 -12.33 7.47 -17.37
C ILE A 16 -13.55 7.70 -16.48
N PRO A 17 -14.15 6.64 -15.92
CA PRO A 17 -15.20 6.78 -14.92
C PRO A 17 -14.58 7.24 -13.58
N TYR A 18 -15.23 8.20 -12.93
CA TYR A 18 -14.78 8.67 -11.63
C TYR A 18 -15.96 9.11 -10.75
N GLU A 19 -15.75 9.08 -9.45
CA GLU A 19 -16.68 9.64 -8.47
C GLU A 19 -16.28 11.07 -8.13
N LEU A 20 -17.22 12.00 -8.32
CA LEU A 20 -17.06 13.40 -7.96
C LEU A 20 -17.75 13.68 -6.64
N THR A 21 -17.04 14.26 -5.70
CA THR A 21 -17.59 14.68 -4.41
C THR A 21 -17.37 16.16 -4.18
N HIS A 22 -18.46 16.92 -3.98
CA HIS A 22 -18.39 18.27 -3.43
C HIS A 22 -18.29 18.19 -1.92
N LYS A 23 -17.24 18.76 -1.36
CA LYS A 23 -17.03 18.80 0.10
C LYS A 23 -16.19 19.98 0.53
N LYS A 24 -16.06 20.18 1.83
CA LYS A 24 -15.25 21.27 2.40
C LYS A 24 -13.75 20.96 2.23
N VAL A 25 -13.20 21.28 1.07
CA VAL A 25 -11.77 21.22 0.77
C VAL A 25 -11.31 22.53 0.15
N LYS A 26 -10.04 22.85 0.21
CA LYS A 26 -9.47 24.10 -0.31
C LYS A 26 -9.20 24.04 -1.82
N ARG A 27 -8.96 22.89 -2.36
CA ARG A 27 -8.61 22.65 -3.77
C ARG A 27 -9.10 21.29 -4.23
N LEU A 28 -9.05 21.05 -5.54
CA LEU A 28 -9.30 19.73 -6.11
C LEU A 28 -8.28 18.72 -5.61
N ASN A 29 -8.76 17.55 -5.20
CA ASN A 29 -7.95 16.39 -4.85
C ASN A 29 -8.40 15.20 -5.70
N LEU A 30 -7.44 14.51 -6.30
CA LEU A 30 -7.66 13.25 -7.02
C LEU A 30 -7.02 12.10 -6.25
N HIS A 31 -7.73 11.02 -6.10
CA HIS A 31 -7.29 9.84 -5.37
C HIS A 31 -7.67 8.56 -6.13
N ILE A 32 -6.73 7.64 -6.23
CA ILE A 32 -6.99 6.29 -6.74
C ILE A 32 -7.17 5.37 -5.53
N ARG A 33 -8.36 4.78 -5.41
CA ARG A 33 -8.68 3.86 -4.33
C ARG A 33 -8.02 2.50 -4.53
N ARG A 34 -8.03 1.68 -3.50
CA ARG A 34 -7.48 0.32 -3.56
C ARG A 34 -8.09 -0.57 -4.63
N ASP A 35 -9.39 -0.40 -4.89
CA ASP A 35 -10.12 -1.14 -5.93
C ASP A 35 -9.85 -0.63 -7.35
N GLY A 36 -9.02 0.40 -7.50
CA GLY A 36 -8.76 1.06 -8.78
C GLY A 36 -9.74 2.16 -9.14
N THR A 37 -10.75 2.44 -8.31
CA THR A 37 -11.72 3.52 -8.53
C THR A 37 -11.05 4.88 -8.42
N VAL A 38 -11.35 5.76 -9.37
CA VAL A 38 -10.89 7.16 -9.37
C VAL A 38 -11.89 8.02 -8.58
N ALA A 39 -11.42 8.73 -7.58
CA ALA A 39 -12.22 9.64 -6.78
C ALA A 39 -11.66 11.07 -6.86
N VAL A 40 -12.52 12.01 -7.18
CA VAL A 40 -12.20 13.45 -7.25
C VAL A 40 -13.03 14.20 -6.23
N SER A 41 -12.39 15.05 -5.45
CA SER A 41 -13.05 15.93 -4.51
C SER A 41 -12.79 17.37 -4.87
N ILE A 42 -13.84 18.17 -4.90
CA ILE A 42 -13.76 19.60 -5.22
C ILE A 42 -14.45 20.44 -4.15
N PRO A 43 -14.01 21.71 -3.97
CA PRO A 43 -14.74 22.69 -3.16
C PRO A 43 -16.12 22.97 -3.74
N TRP A 44 -17.03 23.44 -2.89
CA TRP A 44 -18.37 23.85 -3.33
C TRP A 44 -18.37 24.96 -4.37
N SER A 45 -17.30 25.76 -4.40
CA SER A 45 -17.13 26.85 -5.36
C SER A 45 -16.69 26.39 -6.76
N TYR A 46 -16.25 25.16 -6.90
CA TYR A 46 -15.78 24.63 -8.19
C TYR A 46 -16.91 23.99 -8.97
N THR A 47 -16.88 24.16 -10.28
CA THR A 47 -17.86 23.57 -11.18
C THR A 47 -17.51 22.11 -11.52
N VAL A 48 -18.53 21.36 -11.89
CA VAL A 48 -18.38 19.99 -12.40
C VAL A 48 -17.51 19.97 -13.66
N GLY A 49 -17.67 20.96 -14.54
CA GLY A 49 -16.84 21.09 -15.75
C GLY A 49 -15.36 21.27 -15.46
N PHE A 50 -15.01 21.91 -14.35
CA PHE A 50 -13.62 22.01 -13.90
C PHE A 50 -13.03 20.63 -13.53
N ALA A 51 -13.81 19.79 -12.87
CA ALA A 51 -13.40 18.43 -12.55
C ALA A 51 -13.23 17.56 -13.80
N ASP A 52 -14.16 17.63 -14.74
CA ASP A 52 -14.07 16.93 -16.04
C ASP A 52 -12.84 17.36 -16.83
N ALA A 53 -12.55 18.65 -16.89
CA ALA A 53 -11.37 19.19 -17.57
C ALA A 53 -10.07 18.71 -16.91
N PHE A 54 -10.01 18.68 -15.59
CA PHE A 54 -8.86 18.18 -14.85
C PHE A 54 -8.60 16.69 -15.10
N VAL A 55 -9.66 15.87 -15.06
CA VAL A 55 -9.56 14.42 -15.34
C VAL A 55 -9.09 14.18 -16.77
N THR A 56 -9.59 14.95 -17.73
CA THR A 56 -9.19 14.89 -19.14
C THR A 56 -7.72 15.25 -19.32
N GLU A 57 -7.27 16.33 -18.68
CA GLU A 57 -5.86 16.76 -18.73
C GLU A 57 -4.92 15.71 -18.12
N GLN A 58 -5.32 15.08 -17.03
CA GLN A 58 -4.52 14.08 -16.32
C GLN A 58 -4.83 12.63 -16.76
N ALA A 59 -5.56 12.44 -17.85
CA ALA A 59 -6.07 11.13 -18.27
C ALA A 59 -4.99 10.06 -18.38
N GLN A 60 -3.84 10.37 -18.97
CA GLN A 60 -2.74 9.42 -19.13
C GLN A 60 -2.17 9.00 -17.76
N TRP A 61 -1.86 9.96 -16.92
CA TRP A 61 -1.37 9.69 -15.57
C TRP A 61 -2.36 8.84 -14.75
N ILE A 62 -3.66 9.14 -14.85
CA ILE A 62 -4.72 8.39 -14.15
C ILE A 62 -4.74 6.94 -14.63
N ARG A 63 -4.72 6.69 -15.94
CA ARG A 63 -4.70 5.32 -16.50
C ARG A 63 -3.49 4.53 -16.01
N GLU A 64 -2.31 5.15 -16.01
CA GLU A 64 -1.08 4.53 -15.50
C GLU A 64 -1.17 4.24 -13.99
N ALA A 65 -1.71 5.17 -13.20
CA ALA A 65 -1.90 5.01 -11.77
C ALA A 65 -2.89 3.90 -11.43
N VAL A 66 -4.01 3.82 -12.14
CA VAL A 66 -5.00 2.73 -12.01
C VAL A 66 -4.36 1.39 -12.36
N SER A 67 -3.63 1.32 -13.47
CA SER A 67 -2.94 0.09 -13.89
C SER A 67 -1.91 -0.38 -12.86
N ARG A 68 -1.16 0.54 -12.26
CA ARG A 68 -0.23 0.23 -11.16
C ARG A 68 -0.97 -0.32 -9.93
N GLN A 69 -2.10 0.29 -9.58
CA GLN A 69 -2.90 -0.15 -8.43
C GLN A 69 -3.47 -1.56 -8.66
N LEU A 70 -4.01 -1.83 -9.84
CA LEU A 70 -4.55 -3.15 -10.19
C LEU A 70 -3.46 -4.23 -10.23
N ARG A 71 -2.26 -3.91 -10.71
CA ARG A 71 -1.11 -4.83 -10.64
C ARG A 71 -0.70 -5.13 -9.20
N ARG A 72 -0.69 -4.12 -8.32
CA ARG A 72 -0.44 -4.33 -6.88
C ARG A 72 -1.49 -5.25 -6.27
N ASN A 73 -2.75 -5.08 -6.63
CA ASN A 73 -3.84 -5.93 -6.15
C ASN A 73 -3.64 -7.38 -6.59
N ALA A 74 -3.33 -7.61 -7.88
CA ALA A 74 -3.06 -8.95 -8.40
C ALA A 74 -1.86 -9.62 -7.71
N GLN A 75 -0.79 -8.88 -7.41
CA GLN A 75 0.34 -9.38 -6.63
C GLN A 75 -0.04 -9.70 -5.18
N ASN A 76 -0.93 -8.90 -4.60
CA ASN A 76 -1.42 -9.09 -3.24
C ASN A 76 -2.44 -10.23 -3.11
N ASP A 77 -3.09 -10.64 -4.19
CA ASP A 77 -4.03 -11.75 -4.21
C ASP A 77 -3.35 -13.13 -4.29
N GLN A 78 -2.02 -13.16 -4.46
CA GLN A 78 -1.28 -14.40 -4.31
C GLN A 78 -1.41 -14.92 -2.87
N PRO A 79 -1.58 -16.23 -2.69
CA PRO A 79 -1.69 -16.82 -1.37
C PRO A 79 -0.43 -16.51 -0.55
N LEU A 80 -0.61 -16.12 0.70
CA LEU A 80 0.49 -15.94 1.63
C LEU A 80 1.15 -17.30 1.89
N PRO A 81 2.48 -17.35 2.00
CA PRO A 81 3.15 -18.57 2.45
C PRO A 81 2.63 -18.96 3.84
N SER A 82 2.66 -20.24 4.13
CA SER A 82 2.36 -20.71 5.48
C SER A 82 3.37 -20.12 6.48
N GLN A 83 2.99 -20.08 7.74
CA GLN A 83 3.88 -19.60 8.80
C GLN A 83 5.18 -20.40 8.86
N THR A 84 5.11 -21.72 8.61
CA THR A 84 6.26 -22.62 8.57
C THR A 84 7.20 -22.32 7.40
N GLU A 85 6.65 -22.11 6.21
CA GLU A 85 7.45 -21.75 5.01
C GLU A 85 8.10 -20.38 5.17
N ALA A 86 7.39 -19.41 5.71
CA ALA A 86 7.92 -18.09 5.99
C ALA A 86 9.06 -18.16 7.02
N LEU A 87 8.89 -18.93 8.09
CA LEU A 87 9.91 -19.12 9.12
C LEU A 87 11.17 -19.75 8.53
N ALA A 88 11.04 -20.79 7.70
CA ALA A 88 12.16 -21.42 7.01
C ALA A 88 12.91 -20.45 6.11
N CYS A 89 12.19 -19.62 5.35
CA CYS A 89 12.77 -18.61 4.47
C CYS A 89 13.56 -17.56 5.26
N PHE A 90 12.98 -16.99 6.31
CA PHE A 90 13.64 -15.98 7.13
C PHE A 90 14.84 -16.55 7.91
N THR A 91 14.76 -17.78 8.37
CA THR A 91 15.87 -18.46 9.03
C THR A 91 17.04 -18.66 8.04
N ALA A 92 16.77 -19.10 6.82
CA ALA A 92 17.81 -19.25 5.79
C ALA A 92 18.45 -17.90 5.42
N MET A 93 17.67 -16.82 5.31
CA MET A 93 18.20 -15.47 5.10
C MET A 93 19.05 -15.00 6.27
N SER A 94 18.60 -15.23 7.49
CA SER A 94 19.34 -14.89 8.72
C SER A 94 20.69 -15.64 8.77
N ASP A 95 20.70 -16.90 8.41
CA ASP A 95 21.91 -17.72 8.38
C ASP A 95 22.93 -17.22 7.35
N LYS A 96 22.49 -16.71 6.22
CA LYS A 96 23.37 -16.09 5.21
C LYS A 96 24.04 -14.81 5.70
N VAL A 97 23.32 -14.02 6.47
CA VAL A 97 23.78 -12.69 6.96
C VAL A 97 24.55 -12.82 8.26
N TYR A 98 24.26 -13.82 9.07
CA TYR A 98 24.81 -14.01 10.41
C TYR A 98 26.35 -13.95 10.49
N PRO A 99 27.14 -14.55 9.59
CA PRO A 99 28.60 -14.51 9.68
C PRO A 99 29.17 -13.09 9.74
N ALA A 100 28.54 -12.13 9.05
CA ALA A 100 28.96 -10.73 9.07
C ALA A 100 28.75 -10.04 10.43
N PHE A 101 27.85 -10.56 11.26
CA PHE A 101 27.47 -9.99 12.55
C PHE A 101 27.83 -10.88 13.76
N ALA A 102 28.43 -12.05 13.52
CA ALA A 102 28.73 -13.01 14.58
C ALA A 102 29.55 -12.41 15.71
N GLY A 103 30.55 -11.57 15.41
CA GLY A 103 31.37 -10.89 16.41
C GLY A 103 30.59 -9.93 17.30
N VAL A 104 29.70 -9.14 16.72
CA VAL A 104 28.85 -8.19 17.44
C VAL A 104 27.80 -8.91 18.30
N LEU A 105 27.32 -10.05 17.82
CA LEU A 105 26.31 -10.86 18.50
C LEU A 105 26.88 -11.84 19.54
N GLY A 106 28.20 -11.85 19.72
CA GLY A 106 28.84 -12.72 20.69
C GLY A 106 28.71 -14.22 20.39
N GLY A 107 28.65 -14.59 19.11
CA GLY A 107 28.53 -15.97 18.64
C GLY A 107 27.13 -16.59 18.80
N GLN A 108 26.14 -15.85 19.25
CA GLN A 108 24.77 -16.34 19.42
C GLN A 108 23.84 -15.83 18.31
N LYS A 109 23.21 -16.75 17.60
CA LYS A 109 22.21 -16.42 16.58
C LYS A 109 20.93 -15.86 17.22
N PRO A 110 20.30 -14.84 16.62
CA PRO A 110 19.01 -14.37 17.09
C PRO A 110 17.92 -15.42 16.81
N THR A 111 16.92 -15.47 17.68
CA THR A 111 15.71 -16.29 17.44
C THR A 111 14.83 -15.60 16.40
N ILE A 112 14.43 -16.32 15.37
CA ILE A 112 13.53 -15.84 14.34
C ILE A 112 12.11 -16.31 14.63
N ARG A 113 11.17 -15.39 14.60
CA ARG A 113 9.73 -15.68 14.71
C ARG A 113 8.98 -15.01 13.57
N VAL A 114 7.85 -15.57 13.21
CA VAL A 114 6.90 -15.03 12.23
C VAL A 114 5.54 -14.90 12.88
N ARG A 115 4.92 -13.73 12.73
CA ARG A 115 3.59 -13.43 13.25
C ARG A 115 2.75 -12.73 12.19
N ASP A 116 1.45 -12.91 12.26
CA ASP A 116 0.53 -12.09 11.48
C ASP A 116 0.45 -10.70 12.14
N MET A 117 1.02 -9.70 11.45
CA MET A 117 1.05 -8.31 11.89
C MET A 117 0.71 -7.41 10.71
N THR A 118 -0.17 -6.45 10.91
CA THR A 118 -0.63 -5.53 9.87
C THR A 118 0.00 -4.14 9.95
N SER A 119 0.47 -3.74 11.13
CA SER A 119 0.95 -2.38 11.40
C SER A 119 2.45 -2.19 11.13
N ARG A 120 3.23 -3.26 11.07
CA ARG A 120 4.68 -3.23 10.86
C ARG A 120 5.17 -4.53 10.22
N TRP A 121 6.27 -4.46 9.50
CA TRP A 121 6.84 -5.61 8.80
C TRP A 121 7.81 -6.44 9.66
N GLY A 122 8.27 -5.90 10.79
CA GLY A 122 9.11 -6.64 11.73
C GLY A 122 9.42 -5.86 13.00
N VAL A 123 9.87 -6.57 14.02
CA VAL A 123 10.30 -6.02 15.31
C VAL A 123 11.54 -6.75 15.79
N CYS A 124 12.54 -6.00 16.25
CA CYS A 124 13.72 -6.53 16.88
C CYS A 124 13.66 -6.30 18.40
N TYR A 125 13.74 -7.40 19.16
CA TYR A 125 13.79 -7.37 20.62
C TYR A 125 15.24 -7.61 21.07
N MET A 126 16.00 -6.53 21.25
CA MET A 126 17.42 -6.56 21.60
C MET A 126 17.74 -7.41 22.84
N LYS A 127 16.99 -7.17 23.93
CA LYS A 127 17.19 -7.91 25.20
C LYS A 127 16.95 -9.41 25.09
N ARG A 128 16.01 -9.81 24.25
CA ARG A 128 15.63 -11.20 24.04
C ARG A 128 16.40 -11.88 22.88
N ARG A 129 17.21 -11.09 22.16
CA ARG A 129 17.86 -11.52 20.91
C ARG A 129 16.91 -12.24 19.96
N GLN A 130 15.73 -11.61 19.75
CA GLN A 130 14.66 -12.14 18.96
C GLN A 130 14.26 -11.14 17.88
N ILE A 131 14.11 -11.65 16.66
CA ILE A 131 13.54 -10.89 15.53
C ILE A 131 12.22 -11.54 15.16
N THR A 132 11.16 -10.74 15.14
CA THR A 132 9.83 -11.17 14.70
C THR A 132 9.50 -10.49 13.38
N PHE A 133 9.24 -11.27 12.34
CA PHE A 133 8.82 -10.79 11.02
C PHE A 133 7.30 -10.90 10.87
N ALA A 134 6.72 -9.93 10.18
CA ALA A 134 5.31 -10.00 9.80
C ALA A 134 5.11 -10.96 8.63
N LEU A 135 4.08 -11.77 8.69
CA LEU A 135 3.58 -12.57 7.58
C LEU A 135 2.80 -11.65 6.61
N ALA A 136 3.36 -10.48 6.29
CA ALA A 136 2.72 -9.49 5.45
C ALA A 136 3.20 -9.59 4.02
N ARG A 137 2.29 -9.39 3.09
CA ARG A 137 2.50 -9.45 1.64
C ARG A 137 3.69 -8.64 1.09
N PRO A 138 4.07 -7.46 1.62
CA PRO A 138 5.16 -6.68 1.05
C PRO A 138 6.55 -7.34 1.09
N ILE A 139 6.78 -8.24 2.04
CA ILE A 139 8.10 -8.86 2.25
C ILE A 139 8.39 -9.91 1.18
N PHE A 140 7.34 -10.58 0.67
CA PHE A 140 7.48 -11.61 -0.36
C PHE A 140 7.36 -11.06 -1.79
N ALA A 141 7.03 -9.78 -1.92
CA ALA A 141 7.01 -9.06 -3.19
C ALA A 141 8.38 -8.51 -3.61
N ILE A 142 9.44 -8.76 -2.84
CA ILE A 142 10.80 -8.39 -3.22
C ILE A 142 11.21 -9.33 -4.37
N PRO A 143 11.54 -8.79 -5.56
CA PRO A 143 12.05 -9.63 -6.65
C PRO A 143 13.25 -10.42 -6.16
N ARG A 144 13.27 -11.71 -6.41
CA ARG A 144 14.47 -12.51 -6.19
C ARG A 144 15.57 -11.92 -7.06
N LEU A 145 16.58 -11.32 -6.45
CA LEU A 145 17.82 -10.99 -7.12
C LEU A 145 18.53 -12.29 -7.53
#